data_49afabdef075b9db85b44ff5d1b6e75a
#
_entry.id   49afabdef075b9db85b44ff5d1b6e75a
#
_cell.length_a   1.000
_cell.length_b   1.000
_cell.length_c   1.000
_cell.angle_alpha   90.00
_cell.angle_beta   90.00
_cell.angle_gamma   90.00
#
_symmetry.space_group_name_H-M   'P 1'
#
loop_
_entity.id
_entity.type
_entity.pdbx_description
1 polymer ?
#
loop_
_entity_poly.entity_id
_entity_poly.type
_entity_poly.pdbx_seq_one_letter_code
_entity_poly.pdbx_strand_id
1 'polypeptide(L)'
;YLQNHDQIGNRAKGERVNHLVDTGRFMLGSALVFTSACIPMIFQGEEWASSSPFQYFTGHQDEELGKAVITGRRAEFAAFGWNPDDIPDPQDAATFERSKLIWDELECEPHASVLAWYKGLIRLRRDLPGLRDGSLSRILISYNEEEQWLAMNRGPVMVACNFSRQGRRIGIYDGQRREVLLTSRSGVVYRKDSLVLPGESAAILLQS
;
A
#
# COMPACT_ATOMS: atom_id res chain seq x y z
N TYR A 1 -3.63 -4.28 6.46
CA TYR A 1 -3.76 -2.97 5.79
C TYR A 1 -2.41 -2.28 5.70
N LEU A 2 -2.27 -1.35 4.75
CA LEU A 2 -1.11 -0.46 4.66
C LEU A 2 -1.27 0.75 5.57
N GLN A 3 -2.48 1.26 5.67
CA GLN A 3 -2.83 2.46 6.41
C GLN A 3 -4.30 2.43 6.83
N ASN A 4 -4.63 3.21 7.85
CA ASN A 4 -6.00 3.55 8.23
C ASN A 4 -6.05 5.00 8.71
N HIS A 5 -7.19 5.45 9.22
CA HIS A 5 -7.37 6.82 9.72
C HIS A 5 -6.39 7.18 10.85
N ASP A 6 -6.00 6.20 11.69
CA ASP A 6 -5.05 6.45 12.79
C ASP A 6 -3.65 6.77 12.29
N GLN A 7 -3.09 5.94 11.37
CA GLN A 7 -1.76 6.21 10.85
C GLN A 7 -1.71 7.53 10.08
N ILE A 8 -2.74 7.83 9.29
CA ILE A 8 -2.77 9.03 8.46
C ILE A 8 -3.12 10.26 9.29
N GLY A 9 -4.20 10.21 10.08
CA GLY A 9 -4.69 11.35 10.88
C GLY A 9 -3.74 11.75 12.01
N ASN A 10 -2.91 10.82 12.49
CA ASN A 10 -1.85 11.11 13.46
C ASN A 10 -0.55 11.62 12.85
N ARG A 11 -0.49 11.82 11.54
CA ARG A 11 0.61 12.56 10.91
C ARG A 11 0.32 14.06 10.92
N ALA A 12 1.37 14.87 10.96
CA ALA A 12 1.24 16.32 11.09
C ALA A 12 0.34 16.94 10.00
N LYS A 13 0.50 16.51 8.76
CA LYS A 13 -0.24 17.03 7.59
C LYS A 13 -1.22 16.02 6.99
N GLY A 14 -1.43 14.87 7.65
CA GLY A 14 -2.34 13.83 7.17
C GLY A 14 -1.87 13.12 5.90
N GLU A 15 -0.55 12.92 5.75
CA GLU A 15 0.04 12.30 4.57
C GLU A 15 -0.28 10.80 4.51
N ARG A 16 -0.73 10.36 3.36
CA ARG A 16 -0.97 8.95 3.04
C ARG A 16 0.33 8.23 2.70
N VAL A 17 0.34 6.90 2.74
CA VAL A 17 1.53 6.10 2.37
C VAL A 17 2.03 6.45 0.96
N ASN A 18 1.12 6.66 0.00
CA ASN A 18 1.49 7.04 -1.37
C ASN A 18 2.11 8.45 -1.49
N HIS A 19 2.03 9.29 -0.45
CA HIS A 19 2.76 10.56 -0.39
C HIS A 19 4.19 10.39 0.16
N LEU A 20 4.48 9.26 0.79
CA LEU A 20 5.75 9.00 1.50
C LEU A 20 6.68 8.07 0.72
N VAL A 21 6.12 7.26 -0.18
CA VAL A 21 6.86 6.30 -0.99
C VAL A 21 6.47 6.46 -2.46
N ASP A 22 7.33 5.99 -3.37
CA ASP A 22 6.96 5.95 -4.78
C ASP A 22 5.85 4.94 -5.09
N THR A 23 5.23 5.10 -6.25
CA THR A 23 4.11 4.26 -6.69
C THR A 23 4.47 2.78 -6.74
N GLY A 24 5.72 2.42 -7.09
CA GLY A 24 6.16 1.03 -7.14
C GLY A 24 6.15 0.37 -5.76
N ARG A 25 6.70 1.04 -4.75
CA ARG A 25 6.67 0.57 -3.35
C ARG A 25 5.25 0.51 -2.80
N PHE A 26 4.43 1.49 -3.14
CA PHE A 26 3.04 1.50 -2.74
C PHE A 26 2.28 0.29 -3.30
N MET A 27 2.41 0.02 -4.61
CA MET A 27 1.80 -1.15 -5.25
C MET A 27 2.37 -2.48 -4.72
N LEU A 28 3.66 -2.53 -4.40
CA LEU A 28 4.28 -3.70 -3.79
C LEU A 28 3.70 -3.98 -2.40
N GLY A 29 3.54 -2.95 -1.56
CA GLY A 29 2.91 -3.07 -0.25
C GLY A 29 1.48 -3.60 -0.33
N SER A 30 0.68 -3.09 -1.27
CA SER A 30 -0.69 -3.58 -1.50
C SER A 30 -0.71 -5.04 -1.98
N ALA A 31 0.26 -5.47 -2.81
CA ALA A 31 0.40 -6.88 -3.18
C ALA A 31 0.49 -7.77 -1.94
N LEU A 32 1.36 -7.42 -0.99
CA LEU A 32 1.53 -8.19 0.25
C LEU A 32 0.26 -8.21 1.10
N VAL A 33 -0.44 -7.08 1.23
CA VAL A 33 -1.71 -7.03 1.98
C VAL A 33 -2.75 -7.95 1.36
N PHE A 34 -2.96 -7.85 0.03
CA PHE A 34 -4.00 -8.62 -0.65
C PHE A 34 -3.68 -10.09 -0.81
N THR A 35 -2.41 -10.47 -0.81
CA THR A 35 -1.98 -11.86 -0.95
C THR A 35 -1.62 -12.52 0.37
N SER A 36 -1.60 -11.80 1.49
CA SER A 36 -1.44 -12.37 2.84
C SER A 36 -2.61 -13.26 3.24
N ALA A 37 -2.45 -14.05 4.32
CA ALA A 37 -3.55 -14.83 4.90
C ALA A 37 -4.58 -13.97 5.66
N CYS A 38 -4.23 -12.72 5.97
CA CYS A 38 -5.11 -11.81 6.69
C CYS A 38 -6.23 -11.28 5.78
N ILE A 39 -7.34 -10.87 6.39
CA ILE A 39 -8.40 -10.15 5.67
C ILE A 39 -7.89 -8.75 5.33
N PRO A 40 -7.80 -8.37 4.05
CA PRO A 40 -7.32 -7.05 3.67
C PRO A 40 -8.35 -5.97 4.03
N MET A 41 -7.87 -4.85 4.54
CA MET A 41 -8.63 -3.64 4.71
C MET A 41 -8.01 -2.55 3.84
N ILE A 42 -8.84 -1.80 3.13
CA ILE A 42 -8.46 -0.66 2.28
C ILE A 42 -8.98 0.61 2.97
N PHE A 43 -8.12 1.59 3.14
CA PHE A 43 -8.57 2.90 3.57
C PHE A 43 -9.04 3.72 2.35
N GLN A 44 -10.14 4.44 2.48
CA GLN A 44 -10.75 5.22 1.39
C GLN A 44 -9.71 6.03 0.60
N GLY A 45 -9.71 5.92 -0.72
CA GLY A 45 -8.77 6.59 -1.62
C GLY A 45 -7.41 5.91 -1.76
N GLU A 46 -7.14 4.86 -0.99
CA GLU A 46 -5.92 4.07 -1.12
C GLU A 46 -5.87 3.35 -2.46
N GLU A 47 -7.01 2.84 -2.91
CA GLU A 47 -7.14 2.02 -4.11
C GLU A 47 -6.81 2.74 -5.43
N TRP A 48 -6.70 4.06 -5.41
CA TRP A 48 -6.17 4.84 -6.54
C TRP A 48 -5.05 5.80 -6.14
N ALA A 49 -4.47 5.63 -4.93
CA ALA A 49 -3.42 6.49 -4.40
C ALA A 49 -3.82 7.97 -4.39
N SER A 50 -4.99 8.29 -3.83
CA SER A 50 -5.53 9.67 -3.81
C SER A 50 -4.48 10.68 -3.37
N SER A 51 -4.43 11.83 -4.06
CA SER A 51 -3.53 12.93 -3.73
C SER A 51 -4.01 13.75 -2.53
N SER A 52 -5.31 13.65 -2.15
CA SER A 52 -5.82 14.35 -0.99
C SER A 52 -5.25 13.75 0.30
N PRO A 53 -4.78 14.56 1.25
CA PRO A 53 -4.42 14.08 2.58
C PRO A 53 -5.68 13.61 3.33
N PHE A 54 -5.50 13.01 4.50
CA PHE A 54 -6.58 12.79 5.44
C PHE A 54 -6.18 13.39 6.79
N GLN A 55 -6.43 14.68 6.94
CA GLN A 55 -6.05 15.44 8.11
C GLN A 55 -6.94 15.12 9.30
N TYR A 56 -6.44 15.27 10.50
CA TYR A 56 -7.28 15.19 11.69
C TYR A 56 -8.19 16.42 11.75
N PHE A 57 -9.49 16.24 11.72
CA PHE A 57 -10.47 17.29 11.82
C PHE A 57 -11.53 16.96 12.86
N THR A 58 -12.12 18.00 13.48
CA THR A 58 -13.13 17.89 14.52
C THR A 58 -14.23 18.93 14.30
N GLY A 59 -15.37 18.74 14.96
CA GLY A 59 -16.49 19.67 14.93
C GLY A 59 -17.08 19.88 16.34
N HIS A 60 -16.21 20.21 17.31
CA HIS A 60 -16.66 20.45 18.68
C HIS A 60 -17.50 21.73 18.76
N GLN A 61 -18.68 21.63 19.40
CA GLN A 61 -19.56 22.77 19.65
C GLN A 61 -19.05 23.63 20.84
N ASP A 62 -18.26 23.02 21.72
CA ASP A 62 -17.63 23.69 22.83
C ASP A 62 -16.33 24.36 22.35
N GLU A 63 -16.30 25.70 22.39
CA GLU A 63 -15.15 26.49 21.94
C GLU A 63 -13.89 26.25 22.76
N GLU A 64 -14.01 26.05 24.08
CA GLU A 64 -12.86 25.80 24.95
C GLU A 64 -12.24 24.42 24.66
N LEU A 65 -13.07 23.41 24.42
CA LEU A 65 -12.60 22.10 23.99
C LEU A 65 -11.93 22.19 22.60
N GLY A 66 -12.51 22.92 21.65
CA GLY A 66 -11.89 23.16 20.34
C GLY A 66 -10.50 23.78 20.47
N LYS A 67 -10.34 24.85 21.25
CA LYS A 67 -9.06 25.49 21.52
C LYS A 67 -8.05 24.56 22.20
N ALA A 68 -8.51 23.73 23.14
CA ALA A 68 -7.67 22.76 23.83
C ALA A 68 -7.13 21.70 22.86
N VAL A 69 -7.97 21.21 21.93
CA VAL A 69 -7.58 20.23 20.90
C VAL A 69 -6.51 20.82 19.96
N ILE A 70 -6.69 22.06 19.48
CA ILE A 70 -5.70 22.73 18.62
C ILE A 70 -4.36 22.88 19.35
N THR A 71 -4.41 23.39 20.60
CA THR A 71 -3.22 23.62 21.42
C THR A 71 -2.49 22.32 21.70
N GLY A 72 -3.20 21.28 22.10
CA GLY A 72 -2.64 19.96 22.38
C GLY A 72 -1.96 19.35 21.17
N ARG A 73 -2.61 19.42 20.00
CA ARG A 73 -2.06 18.87 18.76
C ARG A 73 -0.80 19.61 18.29
N ARG A 74 -0.79 20.94 18.37
CA ARG A 74 0.40 21.75 18.06
C ARG A 74 1.56 21.44 18.99
N ALA A 75 1.30 21.27 20.29
CA ALA A 75 2.32 20.91 21.27
C ALA A 75 2.89 19.51 21.04
N GLU A 76 2.03 18.54 20.71
CA GLU A 76 2.44 17.17 20.37
C GLU A 76 3.42 17.16 19.19
N PHE A 77 3.07 17.80 18.08
CA PHE A 77 3.94 17.82 16.90
C PHE A 77 5.19 18.69 17.07
N ALA A 78 5.14 19.73 17.87
CA ALA A 78 6.33 20.51 18.24
C ALA A 78 7.38 19.63 18.94
N ALA A 79 6.96 18.67 19.77
CA ALA A 79 7.84 17.71 20.41
C ALA A 79 8.59 16.81 19.43
N PHE A 80 8.05 16.61 18.21
CA PHE A 80 8.68 15.89 17.11
C PHE A 80 9.42 16.80 16.11
N GLY A 81 9.60 18.08 16.44
CA GLY A 81 10.36 19.03 15.62
C GLY A 81 9.58 19.69 14.48
N TRP A 82 8.26 19.57 14.45
CA TRP A 82 7.42 20.29 13.49
C TRP A 82 7.19 21.74 13.93
N ASN A 83 7.12 22.66 12.95
CA ASN A 83 6.66 24.01 13.25
C ASN A 83 5.16 23.97 13.59
N PRO A 84 4.72 24.47 14.76
CA PRO A 84 3.31 24.48 15.16
C PRO A 84 2.39 25.20 14.15
N ASP A 85 2.89 26.19 13.44
CA ASP A 85 2.12 26.95 12.44
C ASP A 85 1.84 26.13 11.16
N ASP A 86 2.62 25.05 10.91
CA ASP A 86 2.40 24.12 9.79
C ASP A 86 1.32 23.08 10.10
N ILE A 87 0.88 22.97 11.36
CA ILE A 87 -0.12 21.99 11.77
C ILE A 87 -1.52 22.53 11.46
N PRO A 88 -2.31 21.84 10.63
CA PRO A 88 -3.66 22.26 10.32
C PRO A 88 -4.52 22.39 11.56
N ASP A 89 -5.36 23.41 11.60
CA ASP A 89 -6.35 23.56 12.66
C ASP A 89 -7.46 22.52 12.49
N PRO A 90 -7.66 21.61 13.47
CA PRO A 90 -8.70 20.59 13.38
C PRO A 90 -10.14 21.14 13.31
N GLN A 91 -10.38 22.33 13.87
CA GLN A 91 -11.70 22.98 13.89
C GLN A 91 -11.98 23.82 12.63
N ASP A 92 -10.94 24.06 11.80
CA ASP A 92 -11.13 24.81 10.55
C ASP A 92 -11.84 23.92 9.52
N ALA A 93 -12.97 24.42 8.98
CA ALA A 93 -13.69 23.75 7.91
C ALA A 93 -12.81 23.42 6.69
N ALA A 94 -11.79 24.23 6.41
CA ALA A 94 -10.84 23.99 5.33
C ALA A 94 -10.00 22.72 5.57
N THR A 95 -9.77 22.30 6.81
CA THR A 95 -9.07 21.04 7.13
C THR A 95 -9.89 19.83 6.71
N PHE A 96 -11.21 19.87 6.94
CA PHE A 96 -12.14 18.86 6.44
C PHE A 96 -12.24 18.89 4.91
N GLU A 97 -12.39 20.08 4.32
CA GLU A 97 -12.52 20.22 2.86
C GLU A 97 -11.30 19.67 2.12
N ARG A 98 -10.08 19.93 2.61
CA ARG A 98 -8.84 19.36 2.06
C ARG A 98 -8.72 17.84 2.21
N SER A 99 -9.45 17.25 3.15
CA SER A 99 -9.44 15.81 3.41
C SER A 99 -10.44 15.03 2.54
N LYS A 100 -11.28 15.71 1.77
CA LYS A 100 -12.20 15.09 0.81
C LYS A 100 -11.45 14.47 -0.35
N LEU A 101 -11.94 13.32 -0.81
CA LEU A 101 -11.37 12.62 -1.95
C LEU A 101 -11.62 13.39 -3.26
N ILE A 102 -10.62 13.40 -4.13
CA ILE A 102 -10.69 14.00 -5.47
C ILE A 102 -11.04 12.87 -6.45
N TRP A 103 -12.31 12.79 -6.83
CA TRP A 103 -12.81 11.70 -7.69
C TRP A 103 -12.34 11.81 -9.15
N ASP A 104 -12.03 13.01 -9.62
CA ASP A 104 -11.56 13.24 -10.99
C ASP A 104 -10.16 12.65 -11.26
N GLU A 105 -9.42 12.28 -10.22
CA GLU A 105 -8.13 11.60 -10.35
C GLU A 105 -8.23 10.19 -10.95
N LEU A 106 -9.38 9.53 -10.83
CA LEU A 106 -9.55 8.12 -11.19
C LEU A 106 -9.17 7.78 -12.65
N GLU A 107 -9.29 8.74 -13.55
CA GLU A 107 -8.99 8.58 -14.98
C GLU A 107 -7.59 9.09 -15.35
N CYS A 108 -6.86 9.67 -14.41
CA CYS A 108 -5.54 10.24 -14.63
C CYS A 108 -4.42 9.30 -14.16
N GLU A 109 -3.26 9.33 -14.83
CA GLU A 109 -2.07 8.63 -14.31
C GLU A 109 -1.40 9.45 -13.19
N PRO A 110 -0.87 8.79 -12.14
CA PRO A 110 -0.73 7.33 -11.95
C PRO A 110 -1.97 6.65 -11.32
N HIS A 111 -3.01 7.38 -10.98
CA HIS A 111 -4.18 6.91 -10.23
C HIS A 111 -4.94 5.79 -10.95
N ALA A 112 -5.12 5.93 -12.26
CA ALA A 112 -5.77 4.92 -13.11
C ALA A 112 -5.03 3.58 -13.08
N SER A 113 -3.70 3.61 -13.19
CA SER A 113 -2.85 2.41 -13.09
C SER A 113 -2.92 1.75 -11.72
N VAL A 114 -2.91 2.53 -10.63
CA VAL A 114 -3.04 2.02 -9.26
C VAL A 114 -4.42 1.39 -9.06
N LEU A 115 -5.49 2.03 -9.53
CA LEU A 115 -6.84 1.49 -9.44
C LEU A 115 -6.97 0.16 -10.21
N ALA A 116 -6.40 0.07 -11.40
CA ALA A 116 -6.37 -1.15 -12.19
C ALA A 116 -5.62 -2.28 -11.45
N TRP A 117 -4.51 -1.96 -10.80
CA TRP A 117 -3.75 -2.87 -9.95
C TRP A 117 -4.59 -3.41 -8.79
N TYR A 118 -5.24 -2.55 -8.01
CA TYR A 118 -6.10 -2.96 -6.89
C TYR A 118 -7.27 -3.83 -7.36
N LYS A 119 -7.92 -3.48 -8.48
CA LYS A 119 -8.96 -4.32 -9.10
C LYS A 119 -8.42 -5.70 -9.47
N GLY A 120 -7.20 -5.78 -9.99
CA GLY A 120 -6.50 -7.03 -10.29
C GLY A 120 -6.27 -7.88 -9.04
N LEU A 121 -5.72 -7.29 -7.98
CA LEU A 121 -5.47 -7.95 -6.70
C LEU A 121 -6.75 -8.50 -6.05
N ILE A 122 -7.82 -7.70 -6.02
CA ILE A 122 -9.13 -8.10 -5.48
C ILE A 122 -9.68 -9.29 -6.28
N ARG A 123 -9.62 -9.23 -7.62
CA ARG A 123 -10.05 -10.33 -8.49
C ARG A 123 -9.26 -11.61 -8.23
N LEU A 124 -7.93 -11.54 -8.19
CA LEU A 124 -7.10 -12.70 -7.91
C LEU A 124 -7.40 -13.31 -6.54
N ARG A 125 -7.55 -12.48 -5.51
CA ARG A 125 -7.90 -12.96 -4.17
C ARG A 125 -9.27 -13.65 -4.15
N ARG A 126 -10.26 -13.14 -4.89
CA ARG A 126 -11.58 -13.73 -5.00
C ARG A 126 -11.56 -15.06 -5.77
N ASP A 127 -10.80 -15.11 -6.86
CA ASP A 127 -10.87 -16.20 -7.83
C ASP A 127 -9.92 -17.36 -7.48
N LEU A 128 -8.80 -17.11 -6.77
CA LEU A 128 -7.81 -18.11 -6.42
C LEU A 128 -8.00 -18.64 -4.98
N PRO A 129 -8.39 -19.92 -4.79
CA PRO A 129 -8.60 -20.51 -3.46
C PRO A 129 -7.38 -20.39 -2.55
N GLY A 130 -6.16 -20.52 -3.09
CA GLY A 130 -4.92 -20.36 -2.33
C GLY A 130 -4.80 -18.99 -1.65
N LEU A 131 -5.33 -17.91 -2.25
CA LEU A 131 -5.31 -16.56 -1.66
C LEU A 131 -6.45 -16.31 -0.68
N ARG A 132 -7.51 -17.13 -0.67
CA ARG A 132 -8.61 -17.06 0.30
C ARG A 132 -8.34 -17.85 1.58
N ASP A 133 -7.41 -18.80 1.53
CA ASP A 133 -7.05 -19.60 2.71
C ASP A 133 -6.42 -18.71 3.79
N GLY A 134 -7.03 -18.64 4.96
CA GLY A 134 -6.54 -17.88 6.12
C GLY A 134 -5.45 -18.60 6.93
N SER A 135 -5.01 -19.80 6.50
CA SER A 135 -4.03 -20.60 7.23
C SER A 135 -2.61 -20.04 7.07
N LEU A 136 -2.05 -19.54 8.16
CA LEU A 136 -0.65 -19.09 8.21
C LEU A 136 0.34 -20.24 8.04
N SER A 137 0.00 -21.44 8.48
CA SER A 137 0.87 -22.63 8.40
C SER A 137 1.11 -23.12 6.97
N ARG A 138 0.33 -22.67 6.00
CA ARG A 138 0.45 -23.03 4.57
C ARG A 138 1.20 -22.00 3.75
N ILE A 139 1.79 -20.99 4.39
CA ILE A 139 2.58 -19.96 3.73
C ILE A 139 4.05 -20.38 3.80
N LEU A 140 4.68 -20.47 2.64
CA LEU A 140 6.12 -20.69 2.55
C LEU A 140 6.76 -19.39 2.05
N ILE A 141 7.75 -18.90 2.78
CA ILE A 141 8.44 -17.66 2.44
C ILE A 141 9.92 -17.97 2.20
N SER A 142 10.45 -17.46 1.10
CA SER A 142 11.87 -17.34 0.83
C SER A 142 12.24 -15.89 0.60
N TYR A 143 13.40 -15.46 1.06
CA TYR A 143 13.84 -14.07 0.94
C TYR A 143 15.35 -13.97 0.93
N ASN A 144 15.84 -12.83 0.48
CA ASN A 144 17.23 -12.44 0.58
C ASN A 144 17.30 -10.96 1.00
N GLU A 145 17.83 -10.70 2.18
CA GLU A 145 17.92 -9.36 2.75
C GLU A 145 18.92 -8.47 2.02
N GLU A 146 20.07 -9.04 1.61
CA GLU A 146 21.12 -8.30 0.88
C GLU A 146 20.63 -7.87 -0.50
N GLU A 147 19.93 -8.76 -1.22
CA GLU A 147 19.35 -8.48 -2.52
C GLU A 147 17.98 -7.82 -2.44
N GLN A 148 17.39 -7.72 -1.24
CA GLN A 148 16.12 -7.08 -0.96
C GLN A 148 14.94 -7.64 -1.76
N TRP A 149 14.76 -8.96 -1.75
CA TRP A 149 13.59 -9.60 -2.35
C TRP A 149 12.94 -10.61 -1.42
N LEU A 150 11.65 -10.86 -1.67
CA LEU A 150 10.84 -11.87 -0.99
C LEU A 150 9.97 -12.60 -2.00
N ALA A 151 9.85 -13.92 -1.84
CA ALA A 151 8.89 -14.75 -2.53
C ALA A 151 8.03 -15.50 -1.51
N MET A 152 6.71 -15.39 -1.65
CA MET A 152 5.72 -16.04 -0.80
C MET A 152 4.90 -17.01 -1.65
N ASN A 153 4.88 -18.31 -1.26
CA ASN A 153 4.06 -19.32 -1.90
C ASN A 153 2.83 -19.62 -1.02
N ARG A 154 1.66 -19.64 -1.67
CA ARG A 154 0.37 -19.97 -1.08
C ARG A 154 -0.35 -21.02 -1.93
N GLY A 155 -0.04 -22.29 -1.66
CA GLY A 155 -0.42 -23.37 -2.56
C GLY A 155 0.18 -23.16 -3.96
N PRO A 156 -0.64 -23.12 -5.02
CA PRO A 156 -0.13 -22.95 -6.40
C PRO A 156 0.23 -21.47 -6.73
N VAL A 157 -0.08 -20.52 -5.84
CA VAL A 157 0.18 -19.09 -6.08
C VAL A 157 1.51 -18.67 -5.50
N MET A 158 2.36 -18.09 -6.34
CA MET A 158 3.61 -17.44 -5.94
C MET A 158 3.47 -15.93 -6.05
N VAL A 159 3.84 -15.21 -5.00
CA VAL A 159 3.92 -13.75 -4.97
C VAL A 159 5.37 -13.38 -4.77
N ALA A 160 5.96 -12.71 -5.74
CA ALA A 160 7.36 -12.30 -5.69
C ALA A 160 7.45 -10.78 -5.63
N CYS A 161 8.27 -10.27 -4.72
CA CYS A 161 8.45 -8.86 -4.41
C CYS A 161 9.93 -8.49 -4.48
N ASN A 162 10.26 -7.45 -5.22
CA ASN A 162 11.58 -6.83 -5.25
C ASN A 162 11.50 -5.44 -4.59
N PHE A 163 12.08 -5.29 -3.41
CA PHE A 163 12.14 -4.03 -2.65
C PHE A 163 13.32 -3.15 -3.03
N SER A 164 14.30 -3.71 -3.77
CA SER A 164 15.46 -2.95 -4.27
C SER A 164 15.01 -1.98 -5.37
N ARG A 165 15.69 -0.86 -5.50
CA ARG A 165 15.53 0.05 -6.65
C ARG A 165 16.09 -0.53 -7.96
N GLN A 166 16.93 -1.56 -7.86
CA GLN A 166 17.52 -2.24 -9.02
C GLN A 166 16.72 -3.49 -9.36
N GLY A 167 16.79 -3.92 -10.63
CA GLY A 167 16.23 -5.21 -11.04
C GLY A 167 16.89 -6.37 -10.28
N ARG A 168 16.09 -7.39 -9.95
CA ARG A 168 16.58 -8.61 -9.27
C ARG A 168 16.15 -9.86 -10.01
N ARG A 169 17.01 -10.87 -9.95
CA ARG A 169 16.74 -12.20 -10.43
C ARG A 169 16.48 -13.12 -9.25
N ILE A 170 15.28 -13.65 -9.15
CA ILE A 170 14.87 -14.58 -8.11
C ILE A 170 14.90 -15.99 -8.70
N GLY A 171 15.67 -16.90 -8.10
CA GLY A 171 15.71 -18.30 -8.51
C GLY A 171 14.43 -19.03 -8.12
N ILE A 172 13.93 -19.88 -9.02
CA ILE A 172 12.74 -20.73 -8.82
C ILE A 172 13.15 -22.16 -9.17
N TYR A 173 13.40 -22.99 -8.16
CA TYR A 173 14.04 -24.31 -8.33
C TYR A 173 13.09 -25.48 -8.02
N ASP A 174 11.80 -25.29 -8.11
CA ASP A 174 10.82 -26.34 -7.80
C ASP A 174 10.38 -27.15 -9.03
N GLY A 175 10.92 -26.84 -10.20
CA GLY A 175 10.61 -27.54 -11.45
C GLY A 175 9.21 -27.30 -12.02
N GLN A 176 8.42 -26.45 -11.40
CA GLN A 176 7.06 -26.17 -11.80
C GLN A 176 6.99 -25.08 -12.87
N ARG A 177 6.04 -25.23 -13.80
CA ARG A 177 5.71 -24.13 -14.72
C ARG A 177 4.76 -23.16 -14.06
N ARG A 178 4.87 -21.89 -14.41
CA ARG A 178 3.99 -20.84 -13.91
C ARG A 178 3.59 -19.88 -15.02
N GLU A 179 2.38 -19.34 -14.86
CA GLU A 179 1.87 -18.22 -15.62
C GLU A 179 1.96 -16.95 -14.78
N VAL A 180 2.38 -15.85 -15.40
CA VAL A 180 2.35 -14.52 -14.75
C VAL A 180 0.95 -13.95 -14.89
N LEU A 181 0.23 -13.82 -13.78
CA LEU A 181 -1.16 -13.34 -13.76
C LEU A 181 -1.27 -11.82 -13.62
N LEU A 182 -0.38 -11.22 -12.84
CA LEU A 182 -0.43 -9.78 -12.55
C LEU A 182 0.96 -9.26 -12.20
N THR A 183 1.30 -8.07 -12.67
CA THR A 183 2.56 -7.39 -12.37
C THR A 183 2.32 -5.92 -12.05
N SER A 184 3.03 -5.38 -11.07
CA SER A 184 2.92 -3.96 -10.72
C SER A 184 3.69 -3.03 -11.66
N ARG A 185 4.63 -3.58 -12.44
CA ARG A 185 5.42 -2.85 -13.44
C ARG A 185 5.64 -3.71 -14.68
N SER A 186 5.81 -3.11 -15.83
CA SER A 186 6.24 -3.78 -17.05
C SER A 186 7.70 -4.26 -16.92
N GLY A 187 8.12 -5.18 -17.80
CA GLY A 187 9.50 -5.69 -17.82
C GLY A 187 9.75 -6.88 -16.90
N VAL A 188 8.71 -7.46 -16.30
CA VAL A 188 8.80 -8.75 -15.60
C VAL A 188 9.07 -9.87 -16.63
N VAL A 189 10.10 -10.67 -16.39
CA VAL A 189 10.45 -11.81 -17.26
C VAL A 189 10.50 -13.09 -16.44
N TYR A 190 9.56 -14.01 -16.72
CA TYR A 190 9.56 -15.35 -16.15
C TYR A 190 10.24 -16.34 -17.10
N ARG A 191 11.14 -17.13 -16.56
CA ARG A 191 11.78 -18.29 -17.20
C ARG A 191 11.58 -19.51 -16.31
N LYS A 192 11.82 -20.71 -16.85
CA LYS A 192 11.57 -21.97 -16.16
C LYS A 192 12.12 -22.02 -14.72
N ASP A 193 13.29 -21.45 -14.49
CA ASP A 193 14.05 -21.52 -13.24
C ASP A 193 14.32 -20.16 -12.58
N SER A 194 13.77 -19.10 -13.13
CA SER A 194 14.00 -17.75 -12.58
C SER A 194 12.96 -16.74 -12.98
N LEU A 195 12.78 -15.74 -12.13
CA LEU A 195 11.96 -14.56 -12.34
C LEU A 195 12.83 -13.31 -12.24
N VAL A 196 12.80 -12.48 -13.26
CA VAL A 196 13.44 -11.17 -13.22
C VAL A 196 12.36 -10.13 -12.94
N LEU A 197 12.54 -9.39 -11.87
CA LEU A 197 11.66 -8.31 -11.43
C LEU A 197 12.37 -6.96 -11.58
N PRO A 198 11.77 -5.97 -12.21
CA PRO A 198 12.24 -4.58 -12.13
C PRO A 198 12.36 -4.11 -10.68
N GLY A 199 13.05 -3.00 -10.45
CA GLY A 199 13.14 -2.40 -9.11
C GLY A 199 11.77 -2.00 -8.57
N GLU A 200 11.55 -2.19 -7.27
CA GLU A 200 10.34 -1.82 -6.53
C GLU A 200 9.07 -2.32 -7.23
N SER A 201 9.03 -3.62 -7.47
CA SER A 201 7.92 -4.27 -8.17
C SER A 201 7.51 -5.59 -7.56
N ALA A 202 6.27 -5.98 -7.86
CA ALA A 202 5.70 -7.27 -7.48
C ALA A 202 5.15 -7.99 -8.70
N ALA A 203 5.17 -9.33 -8.65
CA ALA A 203 4.53 -10.20 -9.61
C ALA A 203 3.78 -11.34 -8.89
N ILE A 204 2.60 -11.68 -9.42
CA ILE A 204 1.79 -12.79 -8.94
C ILE A 204 1.73 -13.83 -10.05
N LEU A 205 2.14 -15.06 -9.71
CA LEU A 205 2.24 -16.16 -10.65
C LEU A 205 1.37 -17.33 -10.14
N LEU A 206 0.83 -18.09 -11.08
CA LEU A 206 0.07 -19.32 -10.82
C LEU A 206 0.80 -20.51 -11.40
N GLN A 207 0.93 -21.57 -10.63
CA GLN A 207 1.43 -22.85 -11.10
C GLN A 207 0.43 -23.46 -12.11
N SER A 208 0.95 -23.88 -13.26
CA SER A 208 0.21 -24.50 -14.36
C SER A 208 0.07 -26.01 -14.16
#